data_31732e3a72970cb55bcd99b73fb90710
#
_entry.id   31732e3a72970cb55bcd99b73fb90710
#
_cell.length_a   1.000
_cell.length_b   1.000
_cell.length_c   1.000
_cell.angle_alpha   90.00
_cell.angle_beta   90.00
_cell.angle_gamma   90.00
#
_symmetry.space_group_name_H-M   'P 1'
#
loop_
_entity.id
_entity.type
_entity.pdbx_description
1 polymer ?
#
loop_
_entity_poly.entity_id
_entity_poly.type
_entity_poly.pdbx_seq_one_letter_code
_entity_poly.pdbx_strand_id
1 'polypeptide(L)'
;MTRLLLVRHGQSEANRLGVFAGNYDIELTDLGCAQAECTADFIASNYKVDKVYASDLKRAFKTAQYIADKCNLEVIPEQNFREISAGKWEAVTFDDITKLYADDYDVWRNDIGNSRCTDGESVKELAKRVCDTLLKVAKENEGKTIVIGTHATPVRSAQCVFGGHSFDEMKDIPWASNASVTEFVYDNGKITLKNASMDEHLADLVSTLPANV
;
A
#
# COMPACT_ATOMS: atom_id res chain seq x y z
N MET A 1 16.92 -3.10 -16.05
CA MET A 1 15.89 -2.20 -15.48
C MET A 1 14.73 -3.07 -14.98
N THR A 2 14.38 -3.02 -13.70
CA THR A 2 13.29 -3.80 -13.08
C THR A 2 12.12 -2.88 -12.81
N ARG A 3 10.89 -3.30 -13.13
CA ARG A 3 9.66 -2.55 -12.83
C ARG A 3 9.01 -3.12 -11.58
N LEU A 4 8.60 -2.24 -10.67
CA LEU A 4 7.85 -2.58 -9.47
C LEU A 4 6.48 -1.89 -9.54
N LEU A 5 5.41 -2.65 -9.49
CA LEU A 5 4.03 -2.17 -9.48
C LEU A 5 3.47 -2.42 -8.08
N LEU A 6 3.45 -1.38 -7.24
CA LEU A 6 2.82 -1.45 -5.93
C LEU A 6 1.32 -1.23 -6.08
N VAL A 7 0.55 -2.18 -5.60
CA VAL A 7 -0.93 -2.15 -5.64
C VAL A 7 -1.45 -2.05 -4.22
N ARG A 8 -2.12 -0.94 -3.89
CA ARG A 8 -2.88 -0.86 -2.65
C ARG A 8 -4.06 -1.84 -2.74
N HIS A 9 -4.36 -2.57 -1.66
CA HIS A 9 -5.50 -3.47 -1.63
C HIS A 9 -6.82 -2.77 -1.99
N GLY A 10 -7.78 -3.51 -2.54
CA GLY A 10 -9.15 -3.05 -2.76
C GLY A 10 -9.84 -2.63 -1.45
N GLN A 11 -11.00 -2.00 -1.51
CA GLN A 11 -11.74 -1.58 -0.33
C GLN A 11 -11.95 -2.77 0.63
N SER A 12 -11.54 -2.60 1.88
CA SER A 12 -11.77 -3.58 2.96
C SER A 12 -12.96 -3.19 3.83
N GLU A 13 -13.46 -4.14 4.62
CA GLU A 13 -14.49 -3.85 5.61
C GLU A 13 -14.05 -2.77 6.62
N ALA A 14 -12.75 -2.70 6.95
CA ALA A 14 -12.22 -1.61 7.78
C ALA A 14 -12.37 -0.26 7.09
N ASN A 15 -12.07 -0.15 5.78
CA ASN A 15 -12.28 1.09 5.03
C ASN A 15 -13.75 1.51 5.04
N ARG A 16 -14.67 0.56 4.81
CA ARG A 16 -16.12 0.81 4.83
C ARG A 16 -16.64 1.29 6.18
N LEU A 17 -16.07 0.76 7.26
CA LEU A 17 -16.49 1.05 8.64
C LEU A 17 -15.75 2.25 9.25
N GLY A 18 -14.77 2.86 8.56
CA GLY A 18 -13.96 3.95 9.11
C GLY A 18 -13.10 3.52 10.29
N VAL A 19 -12.53 2.30 10.22
CA VAL A 19 -11.71 1.68 11.26
C VAL A 19 -10.25 1.65 10.81
N PHE A 20 -9.33 1.95 11.72
CA PHE A 20 -7.90 1.80 11.48
C PHE A 20 -7.53 0.31 11.50
N ALA A 21 -7.20 -0.26 10.34
CA ALA A 21 -6.95 -1.68 10.26
C ALA A 21 -5.59 -2.09 10.84
N GLY A 22 -4.52 -1.38 10.50
CA GLY A 22 -3.17 -1.83 10.84
C GLY A 22 -2.91 -3.28 10.43
N ASN A 23 -2.47 -4.11 11.36
CA ASN A 23 -2.30 -5.56 11.20
C ASN A 23 -3.56 -6.37 11.52
N TYR A 24 -4.68 -5.73 11.92
CA TYR A 24 -5.96 -6.41 12.06
C TYR A 24 -6.37 -7.02 10.71
N ASP A 25 -6.53 -8.36 10.70
CA ASP A 25 -6.69 -9.12 9.47
C ASP A 25 -8.16 -9.22 9.06
N ILE A 26 -8.55 -8.40 8.10
CA ILE A 26 -9.92 -8.20 7.66
C ILE A 26 -10.06 -8.38 6.14
N GLU A 27 -11.24 -8.81 5.69
CA GLU A 27 -11.55 -9.14 4.30
C GLU A 27 -11.79 -7.89 3.44
N LEU A 28 -11.77 -8.09 2.11
CA LEU A 28 -12.29 -7.13 1.14
C LEU A 28 -13.83 -7.11 1.18
N THR A 29 -14.40 -5.94 0.87
CA THR A 29 -15.81 -5.81 0.53
C THR A 29 -16.08 -6.35 -0.90
N ASP A 30 -17.36 -6.48 -1.29
CA ASP A 30 -17.72 -6.80 -2.68
C ASP A 30 -17.16 -5.74 -3.65
N LEU A 31 -17.24 -4.44 -3.29
CA LEU A 31 -16.60 -3.37 -4.05
C LEU A 31 -15.08 -3.58 -4.15
N GLY A 32 -14.43 -3.94 -3.04
CA GLY A 32 -13.00 -4.22 -3.05
C GLY A 32 -12.60 -5.39 -3.93
N CYS A 33 -13.44 -6.42 -4.03
CA CYS A 33 -13.24 -7.53 -4.97
C CYS A 33 -13.37 -7.06 -6.42
N ALA A 34 -14.40 -6.26 -6.74
CA ALA A 34 -14.57 -5.70 -8.08
C ALA A 34 -13.40 -4.76 -8.48
N GLN A 35 -12.92 -3.94 -7.54
CA GLN A 35 -11.73 -3.11 -7.76
C GLN A 35 -10.49 -3.97 -8.05
N ALA A 36 -10.27 -5.04 -7.28
CA ALA A 36 -9.14 -5.95 -7.46
C ALA A 36 -9.17 -6.64 -8.83
N GLU A 37 -10.35 -7.07 -9.27
CA GLU A 37 -10.55 -7.67 -10.60
C GLU A 37 -10.25 -6.67 -11.72
N CYS A 38 -10.77 -5.45 -11.62
CA CYS A 38 -10.52 -4.38 -12.60
C CYS A 38 -9.02 -4.05 -12.69
N THR A 39 -8.33 -3.96 -11.56
CA THR A 39 -6.88 -3.73 -11.50
C THR A 39 -6.10 -4.92 -12.09
N ALA A 40 -6.56 -6.14 -11.87
CA ALA A 40 -5.95 -7.33 -12.45
C ALA A 40 -6.04 -7.31 -13.99
N ASP A 41 -7.19 -6.93 -14.54
CA ASP A 41 -7.38 -6.76 -15.98
C ASP A 41 -6.50 -5.65 -16.56
N PHE A 42 -6.42 -4.51 -15.87
CA PHE A 42 -5.53 -3.41 -16.26
C PHE A 42 -4.05 -3.84 -16.30
N ILE A 43 -3.57 -4.49 -15.24
CA ILE A 43 -2.18 -4.94 -15.17
C ILE A 43 -1.87 -5.99 -16.23
N ALA A 44 -2.71 -7.02 -16.36
CA ALA A 44 -2.50 -8.10 -17.33
C ALA A 44 -2.51 -7.59 -18.80
N SER A 45 -3.31 -6.55 -19.09
CA SER A 45 -3.40 -5.95 -20.43
C SER A 45 -2.23 -5.04 -20.79
N ASN A 46 -1.59 -4.42 -19.78
CA ASN A 46 -0.57 -3.39 -20.01
C ASN A 46 0.85 -3.84 -19.67
N TYR A 47 1.01 -4.92 -18.91
CA TYR A 47 2.31 -5.38 -18.41
C TYR A 47 2.47 -6.89 -18.56
N LYS A 48 3.67 -7.31 -18.97
CA LYS A 48 4.08 -8.70 -18.85
C LYS A 48 4.62 -8.90 -17.43
N VAL A 49 3.79 -9.41 -16.54
CA VAL A 49 4.16 -9.67 -15.13
C VAL A 49 4.98 -10.95 -15.04
N ASP A 50 6.08 -10.92 -14.30
CA ASP A 50 6.97 -12.07 -14.09
C ASP A 50 6.82 -12.69 -12.69
N LYS A 51 6.45 -11.89 -11.67
CA LYS A 51 6.19 -12.37 -10.30
C LYS A 51 5.19 -11.47 -9.58
N VAL A 52 4.50 -12.06 -8.62
CA VAL A 52 3.57 -11.36 -7.72
C VAL A 52 3.98 -11.64 -6.27
N TYR A 53 4.30 -10.58 -5.54
CA TYR A 53 4.47 -10.60 -4.08
C TYR A 53 3.27 -9.94 -3.42
N ALA A 54 2.98 -10.27 -2.17
CA ALA A 54 1.98 -9.55 -1.40
C ALA A 54 2.26 -9.60 0.11
N SER A 55 1.79 -8.57 0.80
CA SER A 55 1.49 -8.68 2.22
C SER A 55 0.62 -9.92 2.46
N ASP A 56 0.91 -10.67 3.52
CA ASP A 56 0.14 -11.85 3.91
C ASP A 56 -1.19 -11.53 4.61
N LEU A 57 -1.51 -10.24 4.83
CA LEU A 57 -2.82 -9.82 5.30
C LEU A 57 -3.87 -10.01 4.19
N LYS A 58 -5.00 -10.65 4.54
CA LYS A 58 -6.02 -11.15 3.62
C LYS A 58 -6.43 -10.15 2.54
N ARG A 59 -6.72 -8.90 2.89
CA ARG A 59 -7.14 -7.87 1.94
C ARG A 59 -6.12 -7.60 0.84
N ALA A 60 -4.82 -7.54 1.19
CA ALA A 60 -3.74 -7.30 0.22
C ALA A 60 -3.40 -8.58 -0.55
N PHE A 61 -3.36 -9.71 0.15
CA PHE A 61 -3.11 -11.01 -0.46
C PHE A 61 -4.19 -11.36 -1.49
N LYS A 62 -5.47 -11.18 -1.14
CA LYS A 62 -6.60 -11.43 -2.04
C LYS A 62 -6.59 -10.50 -3.26
N THR A 63 -6.26 -9.21 -3.08
CA THR A 63 -6.09 -8.29 -4.21
C THR A 63 -4.99 -8.76 -5.16
N ALA A 64 -3.85 -9.18 -4.62
CA ALA A 64 -2.75 -9.72 -5.42
C ALA A 64 -3.09 -11.07 -6.09
N GLN A 65 -3.95 -11.89 -5.45
CA GLN A 65 -4.40 -13.16 -6.00
C GLN A 65 -5.18 -12.97 -7.31
N TYR A 66 -6.07 -11.95 -7.40
CA TYR A 66 -6.76 -11.63 -8.67
C TYR A 66 -5.76 -11.35 -9.79
N ILE A 67 -4.67 -10.63 -9.50
CA ILE A 67 -3.63 -10.29 -10.48
C ILE A 67 -2.84 -11.55 -10.86
N ALA A 68 -2.45 -12.35 -9.88
CA ALA A 68 -1.70 -13.58 -10.09
C ALA A 68 -2.48 -14.59 -10.95
N ASP A 69 -3.78 -14.76 -10.67
CA ASP A 69 -4.67 -15.65 -11.44
C ASP A 69 -4.77 -15.21 -12.92
N LYS A 70 -4.92 -13.90 -13.18
CA LYS A 70 -4.95 -13.36 -14.56
C LYS A 70 -3.62 -13.56 -15.30
N CYS A 71 -2.50 -13.55 -14.57
CA CYS A 71 -1.17 -13.70 -15.14
C CYS A 71 -0.66 -15.16 -15.13
N ASN A 72 -1.43 -16.13 -14.63
CA ASN A 72 -1.03 -17.53 -14.41
C ASN A 72 0.23 -17.65 -13.53
N LEU A 73 0.26 -16.92 -12.43
CA LEU A 73 1.33 -16.87 -11.46
C LEU A 73 0.82 -17.23 -10.07
N GLU A 74 1.75 -17.50 -9.14
CA GLU A 74 1.45 -17.66 -7.72
C GLU A 74 1.81 -16.38 -6.94
N VAL A 75 1.09 -16.13 -5.84
CA VAL A 75 1.41 -15.03 -4.92
C VAL A 75 2.46 -15.50 -3.92
N ILE A 76 3.55 -14.76 -3.82
CA ILE A 76 4.62 -14.97 -2.84
C ILE A 76 4.35 -14.07 -1.63
N PRO A 77 4.00 -14.63 -0.44
CA PRO A 77 3.75 -13.81 0.74
C PRO A 77 5.04 -13.17 1.27
N GLU A 78 4.96 -11.89 1.66
CA GLU A 78 6.07 -11.14 2.25
C GLU A 78 5.55 -10.20 3.36
N GLN A 79 5.86 -10.52 4.62
CA GLN A 79 5.38 -9.80 5.79
C GLN A 79 5.86 -8.35 5.87
N ASN A 80 7.03 -8.06 5.30
CA ASN A 80 7.54 -6.68 5.27
C ASN A 80 6.70 -5.74 4.40
N PHE A 81 5.75 -6.26 3.62
CA PHE A 81 4.76 -5.46 2.88
C PHE A 81 3.44 -5.24 3.64
N ARG A 82 3.33 -5.69 4.90
CA ARG A 82 2.18 -5.40 5.76
C ARG A 82 2.00 -3.90 5.98
N GLU A 83 0.77 -3.53 6.34
CA GLU A 83 0.44 -2.18 6.83
C GLU A 83 1.22 -1.87 8.11
N ILE A 84 1.20 -0.61 8.54
CA ILE A 84 1.78 -0.17 9.80
C ILE A 84 1.18 -0.99 10.96
N SER A 85 2.04 -1.47 11.86
CA SER A 85 1.55 -2.05 13.11
C SER A 85 0.99 -0.92 13.95
N ALA A 86 -0.35 -0.85 14.04
CA ALA A 86 -1.04 0.31 14.58
C ALA A 86 -1.18 0.29 16.12
N GLY A 87 -0.68 -0.76 16.78
CA GLY A 87 -0.70 -0.84 18.24
C GLY A 87 -2.12 -0.70 18.79
N LYS A 88 -2.35 0.31 19.64
CA LYS A 88 -3.66 0.56 20.25
C LYS A 88 -4.73 1.10 19.30
N TRP A 89 -4.37 1.45 18.07
CA TRP A 89 -5.35 1.93 17.10
C TRP A 89 -5.97 0.80 16.29
N GLU A 90 -5.44 -0.44 16.36
CA GLU A 90 -5.96 -1.56 15.59
C GLU A 90 -7.43 -1.86 15.93
N ALA A 91 -8.25 -1.97 14.90
CA ALA A 91 -9.69 -2.19 14.96
C ALA A 91 -10.48 -1.08 15.69
N VAL A 92 -9.90 0.10 15.89
CA VAL A 92 -10.55 1.28 16.48
C VAL A 92 -11.00 2.23 15.37
N THR A 93 -12.16 2.90 15.55
CA THR A 93 -12.63 3.92 14.59
C THR A 93 -11.74 5.16 14.64
N PHE A 94 -11.61 5.87 13.51
CA PHE A 94 -10.83 7.12 13.48
C PHE A 94 -11.37 8.16 14.47
N ASP A 95 -12.69 8.22 14.67
CA ASP A 95 -13.33 9.11 15.64
C ASP A 95 -12.96 8.78 17.09
N ASP A 96 -12.84 7.50 17.42
CA ASP A 96 -12.43 7.08 18.76
C ASP A 96 -10.92 7.24 18.97
N ILE A 97 -10.09 7.01 17.94
CA ILE A 97 -8.64 7.28 18.00
C ILE A 97 -8.42 8.78 18.31
N THR A 98 -9.14 9.67 17.63
CA THR A 98 -9.06 11.12 17.87
C THR A 98 -9.39 11.51 19.33
N LYS A 99 -10.25 10.75 20.00
CA LYS A 99 -10.64 11.03 21.41
C LYS A 99 -9.67 10.38 22.40
N LEU A 100 -9.26 9.12 22.13
CA LEU A 100 -8.50 8.30 23.08
C LEU A 100 -6.99 8.54 22.99
N TYR A 101 -6.49 8.93 21.82
CA TYR A 101 -5.06 9.06 21.51
C TYR A 101 -4.80 10.38 20.76
N ALA A 102 -5.41 11.48 21.22
CA ALA A 102 -5.46 12.77 20.56
C ALA A 102 -4.08 13.31 20.14
N ASP A 103 -3.10 13.26 21.04
CA ASP A 103 -1.76 13.81 20.80
C ASP A 103 -1.01 13.06 19.69
N ASP A 104 -0.99 11.72 19.75
CA ASP A 104 -0.33 10.87 18.74
C ASP A 104 -1.05 10.98 17.39
N TYR A 105 -2.39 11.04 17.41
CA TYR A 105 -3.20 11.12 16.18
C TYR A 105 -3.12 12.51 15.53
N ASP A 106 -2.93 13.59 16.30
CA ASP A 106 -2.66 14.91 15.76
C ASP A 106 -1.35 14.94 14.94
N VAL A 107 -0.30 14.29 15.45
CA VAL A 107 0.96 14.12 14.70
C VAL A 107 0.72 13.30 13.44
N TRP A 108 -0.07 12.20 13.50
CA TRP A 108 -0.42 11.40 12.33
C TRP A 108 -1.08 12.24 11.23
N ARG A 109 -1.98 13.13 11.59
CA ARG A 109 -2.73 13.95 10.63
C ARG A 109 -1.91 15.10 10.03
N ASN A 110 -1.05 15.71 10.83
CA ASN A 110 -0.38 16.96 10.47
C ASN A 110 1.09 16.80 10.11
N ASP A 111 1.73 15.70 10.57
CA ASP A 111 3.15 15.39 10.35
C ASP A 111 3.38 13.87 10.28
N ILE A 112 2.65 13.21 9.39
CA ILE A 112 2.63 11.75 9.30
C ILE A 112 4.02 11.12 9.21
N GLY A 113 4.97 11.73 8.49
CA GLY A 113 6.31 11.19 8.32
C GLY A 113 7.11 11.07 9.61
N ASN A 114 6.75 11.85 10.64
CA ASN A 114 7.36 11.82 11.97
C ASN A 114 6.49 11.13 13.03
N SER A 115 5.34 10.59 12.63
CA SER A 115 4.37 9.97 13.54
C SER A 115 4.73 8.55 13.95
N ARG A 116 4.13 8.14 15.06
CA ARG A 116 4.11 6.76 15.59
C ARG A 116 2.70 6.44 16.07
N CYS A 117 2.18 5.28 15.71
CA CYS A 117 0.94 4.79 16.31
C CYS A 117 1.17 4.49 17.81
N THR A 118 0.20 4.80 18.67
CA THR A 118 0.33 4.55 20.12
C THR A 118 0.64 3.08 20.42
N ASP A 119 1.76 2.81 21.06
CA ASP A 119 2.30 1.46 21.31
C ASP A 119 2.50 0.63 20.01
N GLY A 120 2.64 1.29 18.86
CA GLY A 120 2.81 0.67 17.56
C GLY A 120 4.10 1.09 16.86
N GLU A 121 4.12 0.87 15.55
CA GLU A 121 5.24 1.18 14.64
C GLU A 121 5.25 2.68 14.30
N SER A 122 6.42 3.27 14.12
CA SER A 122 6.54 4.59 13.50
C SER A 122 6.53 4.48 11.98
N VAL A 123 6.15 5.56 11.30
CA VAL A 123 6.19 5.62 9.84
C VAL A 123 7.60 5.45 9.30
N LYS A 124 8.63 5.92 10.01
CA LYS A 124 10.03 5.72 9.61
C LYS A 124 10.48 4.26 9.71
N GLU A 125 10.05 3.53 10.73
CA GLU A 125 10.33 2.08 10.85
C GLU A 125 9.64 1.30 9.74
N LEU A 126 8.38 1.60 9.46
CA LEU A 126 7.64 1.03 8.33
C LEU A 126 8.33 1.35 7.00
N ALA A 127 8.66 2.61 6.74
CA ALA A 127 9.33 3.03 5.51
C ALA A 127 10.64 2.28 5.31
N LYS A 128 11.42 2.09 6.39
CA LYS A 128 12.67 1.33 6.32
C LYS A 128 12.44 -0.12 5.89
N ARG A 129 11.54 -0.88 6.55
CA ARG A 129 11.31 -2.29 6.21
C ARG A 129 10.76 -2.47 4.80
N VAL A 130 9.83 -1.59 4.38
CA VAL A 130 9.23 -1.63 3.05
C VAL A 130 10.27 -1.31 1.98
N CYS A 131 10.98 -0.19 2.10
CA CYS A 131 11.95 0.26 1.08
C CYS A 131 13.15 -0.68 0.97
N ASP A 132 13.66 -1.21 2.09
CA ASP A 132 14.75 -2.20 2.07
C ASP A 132 14.29 -3.49 1.35
N THR A 133 13.06 -3.93 1.59
CA THR A 133 12.49 -5.12 0.92
C THR A 133 12.25 -4.87 -0.57
N LEU A 134 11.76 -3.69 -0.96
CA LEU A 134 11.61 -3.31 -2.37
C LEU A 134 12.96 -3.31 -3.10
N LEU A 135 14.01 -2.77 -2.48
CA LEU A 135 15.38 -2.80 -3.03
C LEU A 135 15.90 -4.24 -3.19
N LYS A 136 15.67 -5.10 -2.20
CA LYS A 136 16.03 -6.53 -2.27
C LYS A 136 15.30 -7.22 -3.40
N VAL A 137 13.97 -7.10 -3.45
CA VAL A 137 13.14 -7.72 -4.50
C VAL A 137 13.55 -7.23 -5.89
N ALA A 138 13.83 -5.94 -6.06
CA ALA A 138 14.26 -5.37 -7.33
C ALA A 138 15.60 -5.95 -7.81
N LYS A 139 16.59 -6.07 -6.91
CA LYS A 139 17.91 -6.65 -7.19
C LYS A 139 17.84 -8.13 -7.57
N GLU A 140 17.05 -8.91 -6.83
CA GLU A 140 16.89 -10.36 -7.06
C GLU A 140 16.12 -10.68 -8.35
N ASN A 141 15.47 -9.68 -8.96
CA ASN A 141 14.62 -9.83 -10.14
C ASN A 141 14.98 -8.86 -11.25
N GLU A 142 16.26 -8.65 -11.53
CA GLU A 142 16.69 -7.76 -12.59
C GLU A 142 16.05 -8.06 -13.94
N GLY A 143 15.59 -7.01 -14.62
CA GLY A 143 14.96 -7.08 -15.93
C GLY A 143 13.50 -7.49 -15.94
N LYS A 144 12.90 -7.77 -14.77
CA LYS A 144 11.53 -8.28 -14.63
C LYS A 144 10.54 -7.19 -14.25
N THR A 145 9.25 -7.49 -14.45
CA THR A 145 8.11 -6.72 -13.92
C THR A 145 7.51 -7.47 -12.73
N ILE A 146 7.51 -6.83 -11.58
CA ILE A 146 7.07 -7.41 -10.30
C ILE A 146 5.86 -6.63 -9.79
N VAL A 147 4.79 -7.33 -9.46
CA VAL A 147 3.63 -6.76 -8.75
C VAL A 147 3.81 -7.00 -7.25
N ILE A 148 3.45 -6.00 -6.45
CA ILE A 148 3.50 -6.05 -4.99
C ILE A 148 2.16 -5.59 -4.41
N GLY A 149 1.34 -6.54 -3.93
CA GLY A 149 0.11 -6.24 -3.20
C GLY A 149 0.43 -5.75 -1.78
N THR A 150 -0.01 -4.54 -1.44
CA THR A 150 0.33 -3.89 -0.18
C THR A 150 -0.79 -2.93 0.29
N HIS A 151 -0.46 -1.92 1.10
CA HIS A 151 -1.39 -1.06 1.82
C HIS A 151 -1.09 0.43 1.60
N ALA A 152 -1.90 1.30 2.19
CA ALA A 152 -1.83 2.74 1.98
C ALA A 152 -0.53 3.37 2.50
N THR A 153 -0.16 3.08 3.76
CA THR A 153 1.05 3.68 4.36
C THR A 153 2.34 3.16 3.73
N PRO A 154 2.51 1.87 3.40
CA PRO A 154 3.62 1.37 2.59
C PRO A 154 3.77 2.06 1.23
N VAL A 155 2.68 2.24 0.48
CA VAL A 155 2.73 2.94 -0.82
C VAL A 155 3.20 4.37 -0.65
N ARG A 156 2.59 5.13 0.28
CA ARG A 156 2.94 6.52 0.55
C ARG A 156 4.39 6.68 1.02
N SER A 157 4.87 5.74 1.86
CA SER A 157 6.27 5.70 2.31
C SER A 157 7.25 5.46 1.15
N ALA A 158 6.92 4.53 0.25
CA ALA A 158 7.73 4.28 -0.94
C ALA A 158 7.73 5.49 -1.88
N GLN A 159 6.58 6.16 -2.07
CA GLN A 159 6.48 7.40 -2.84
C GLN A 159 7.35 8.51 -2.22
N CYS A 160 7.34 8.67 -0.89
CA CYS A 160 8.18 9.64 -0.19
C CYS A 160 9.67 9.36 -0.43
N VAL A 161 10.13 8.16 -0.09
CA VAL A 161 11.57 7.82 -0.13
C VAL A 161 12.11 7.80 -1.57
N PHE A 162 11.42 7.14 -2.49
CA PHE A 162 11.88 6.97 -3.87
C PHE A 162 11.47 8.14 -4.80
N GLY A 163 10.56 8.99 -4.35
CA GLY A 163 10.25 10.28 -4.97
C GLY A 163 11.26 11.38 -4.62
N GLY A 164 12.13 11.13 -3.62
CA GLY A 164 13.16 12.07 -3.19
C GLY A 164 12.64 13.14 -2.22
N HIS A 165 11.54 12.86 -1.52
CA HIS A 165 10.96 13.73 -0.49
C HIS A 165 11.54 13.42 0.90
N SER A 166 11.61 14.45 1.74
CA SER A 166 11.85 14.28 3.18
C SER A 166 10.60 13.75 3.89
N PHE A 167 10.76 13.18 5.09
CA PHE A 167 9.61 12.76 5.89
C PHE A 167 8.71 13.94 6.31
N ASP A 168 9.26 15.14 6.46
CA ASP A 168 8.47 16.36 6.76
C ASP A 168 7.53 16.75 5.60
N GLU A 169 7.90 16.41 4.36
CA GLU A 169 7.09 16.63 3.15
C GLU A 169 6.10 15.49 2.88
N MET A 170 6.17 14.38 3.62
CA MET A 170 5.28 13.24 3.39
C MET A 170 3.81 13.60 3.56
N LYS A 171 3.49 14.56 4.39
CA LYS A 171 2.11 15.08 4.59
C LYS A 171 1.48 15.61 3.30
N ASP A 172 2.30 16.11 2.37
CA ASP A 172 1.86 16.69 1.10
C ASP A 172 1.68 15.64 -0.01
N ILE A 173 2.09 14.39 0.23
CA ILE A 173 1.89 13.27 -0.72
C ILE A 173 0.46 12.74 -0.54
N PRO A 174 -0.37 12.73 -1.59
CA PRO A 174 -1.74 12.21 -1.50
C PRO A 174 -1.79 10.73 -1.11
N TRP A 175 -2.85 10.33 -0.43
CA TRP A 175 -3.13 8.92 -0.22
C TRP A 175 -3.49 8.23 -1.54
N ALA A 176 -2.88 7.08 -1.80
CA ALA A 176 -3.28 6.21 -2.90
C ALA A 176 -4.72 5.72 -2.69
N SER A 177 -5.57 5.74 -3.72
CA SER A 177 -6.92 5.16 -3.70
C SER A 177 -6.87 3.63 -3.57
N ASN A 178 -7.96 2.99 -3.14
CA ASN A 178 -8.02 1.52 -3.09
C ASN A 178 -7.81 0.94 -4.50
N ALA A 179 -7.07 -0.13 -4.60
CA ALA A 179 -6.71 -0.84 -5.84
C ALA A 179 -5.93 0.00 -6.88
N SER A 180 -5.45 1.21 -6.53
CA SER A 180 -4.58 1.98 -7.40
C SER A 180 -3.20 1.34 -7.54
N VAL A 181 -2.52 1.66 -8.64
CA VAL A 181 -1.19 1.15 -9.00
C VAL A 181 -0.17 2.29 -8.95
N THR A 182 0.91 2.10 -8.19
CA THR A 182 2.07 3.00 -8.19
C THR A 182 3.26 2.31 -8.84
N GLU A 183 3.82 2.91 -9.89
CA GLU A 183 4.92 2.34 -10.65
C GLU A 183 6.26 2.94 -10.24
N PHE A 184 7.19 2.06 -9.91
CA PHE A 184 8.60 2.40 -9.70
C PHE A 184 9.49 1.64 -10.69
N VAL A 185 10.66 2.20 -10.94
CA VAL A 185 11.69 1.58 -11.78
C VAL A 185 12.99 1.51 -10.99
N TYR A 186 13.56 0.31 -10.91
CA TYR A 186 14.90 0.07 -10.41
C TYR A 186 15.89 -0.01 -11.58
N ASP A 187 16.90 0.82 -11.53
CA ASP A 187 18.00 0.82 -12.50
C ASP A 187 19.29 1.26 -11.82
N ASN A 188 20.41 0.58 -12.12
CA ASN A 188 21.75 0.93 -11.61
C ASN A 188 21.80 1.16 -10.09
N GLY A 189 21.10 0.32 -9.31
CA GLY A 189 21.14 0.37 -7.84
C GLY A 189 20.14 1.35 -7.21
N LYS A 190 19.36 2.08 -8.00
CA LYS A 190 18.42 3.11 -7.51
C LYS A 190 16.99 2.79 -7.96
N ILE A 191 16.03 2.94 -7.03
CA ILE A 191 14.60 2.97 -7.35
C ILE A 191 14.17 4.43 -7.55
N THR A 192 13.34 4.66 -8.57
CA THR A 192 12.71 5.98 -8.84
C THR A 192 11.23 5.83 -9.08
N LEU A 193 10.43 6.77 -8.59
CA LEU A 193 9.00 6.86 -8.87
C LEU A 193 8.77 7.24 -10.35
N LYS A 194 7.89 6.53 -11.01
CA LYS A 194 7.47 6.79 -12.40
C LYS A 194 6.06 7.34 -12.47
N ASN A 195 5.10 6.61 -11.94
CA ASN A 195 3.70 6.98 -11.95
C ASN A 195 3.12 6.74 -10.55
N ALA A 196 2.50 7.77 -9.96
CA ALA A 196 1.90 7.69 -8.63
C ALA A 196 0.41 7.36 -8.72
N SER A 197 -0.04 6.38 -7.94
CA SER A 197 -1.46 6.14 -7.62
C SER A 197 -2.41 6.16 -8.83
N MET A 198 -2.01 5.50 -9.93
CA MET A 198 -2.86 5.36 -11.12
C MET A 198 -4.15 4.62 -10.75
N ASP A 199 -5.29 5.24 -10.97
CA ASP A 199 -6.62 4.69 -10.66
C ASP A 199 -7.68 4.94 -11.75
N GLU A 200 -7.28 5.48 -12.89
CA GLU A 200 -8.17 5.78 -14.02
C GLU A 200 -8.88 4.52 -14.55
N HIS A 201 -8.25 3.35 -14.40
CA HIS A 201 -8.82 2.06 -14.79
C HIS A 201 -10.01 1.64 -13.92
N LEU A 202 -10.16 2.22 -12.73
CA LEU A 202 -11.27 1.92 -11.81
C LEU A 202 -12.56 2.67 -12.16
N ALA A 203 -12.49 3.76 -12.92
CA ALA A 203 -13.66 4.58 -13.29
C ALA A 203 -14.56 4.89 -12.07
N ASP A 204 -15.83 4.48 -12.12
CA ASP A 204 -16.79 4.72 -11.04
C ASP A 204 -16.56 3.85 -9.78
N LEU A 205 -15.61 2.90 -9.82
CA LEU A 205 -15.26 2.07 -8.66
C LEU A 205 -14.26 2.73 -7.72
N VAL A 206 -13.73 3.92 -8.04
CA VAL A 206 -12.74 4.60 -7.19
C VAL A 206 -13.28 4.81 -5.78
N SER A 207 -12.50 4.43 -4.78
CA SER A 207 -12.76 4.75 -3.38
C SER A 207 -11.49 5.23 -2.68
N THR A 208 -11.66 6.21 -1.80
CA THR A 208 -10.57 6.87 -1.08
C THR A 208 -10.71 6.66 0.42
N LEU A 209 -9.68 7.05 1.17
CA LEU A 209 -9.79 7.10 2.63
C LEU A 209 -10.75 8.24 3.03
N PRO A 210 -11.41 8.11 4.20
CA PRO A 210 -12.20 9.21 4.77
C PRO A 210 -11.35 10.48 4.94
N ALA A 211 -11.99 11.65 4.89
CA ALA A 211 -11.30 12.94 4.99
C ALA A 211 -10.65 13.23 6.37
N ASN A 212 -10.99 12.45 7.38
CA ASN A 212 -10.43 12.53 8.73
C ASN A 212 -9.20 11.61 8.98
N VAL A 213 -8.63 11.05 7.92
CA VAL A 213 -7.44 10.17 7.97
C VAL A 213 -6.17 10.91 7.60
#